data_08eab07db16e5cc15fd3bc716bf7d6b3
#
_entry.id   08eab07db16e5cc15fd3bc716bf7d6b3
#
_cell.length_a   1.000
_cell.length_b   1.000
_cell.length_c   1.000
_cell.angle_alpha   90.00
_cell.angle_beta   90.00
_cell.angle_gamma   90.00
#
_symmetry.space_group_name_H-M   'P 1'
#
loop_
_entity.id
_entity.type
_entity.pdbx_description
1 polymer ?
#
loop_
_entity_poly.entity_id
_entity_poly.type
_entity_poly.pdbx_seq_one_letter_code
_entity_poly.pdbx_strand_id
1 'polypeptide(L)'
;MPLIVAVNKCDRPDANPLLVEQALLQHEVQVESMGGEVQVAHISALNGDGMDTLLEAIELQSEVLDLKANPDTRASGAVVEAKMEKGRGSVATVLIQRGTLNVGDVFVAGTEWGKVRALVNDQGQQVKQATPATPIEVLGLNGTPVAGDEFIVVESEARAREVAEFRQAKAKEAASLASKGSLESMFSALKEGSAEELPIVIKGDVHGSVEAIIGTLQKLSTDEVKVNVLHQGVGGITESDITLARASQAMVV
;
A
#
# COMPACT_ATOMS: atom_id res chain seq x y z
N MET A 1 11.18 8.56 -12.45
CA MET A 1 11.73 7.97 -11.21
C MET A 1 12.78 6.96 -11.65
N PRO A 2 13.99 6.97 -11.12
CA PRO A 2 15.03 6.02 -11.53
C PRO A 2 14.61 4.60 -11.19
N LEU A 3 15.01 3.65 -12.03
CA LEU A 3 14.65 2.25 -11.94
C LEU A 3 15.92 1.40 -12.06
N ILE A 4 16.04 0.40 -11.19
CA ILE A 4 17.03 -0.67 -11.28
C ILE A 4 16.27 -1.98 -11.31
N VAL A 5 16.65 -2.88 -12.22
CA VAL A 5 16.01 -4.19 -12.35
C VAL A 5 16.91 -5.27 -11.73
N ALA A 6 16.38 -6.03 -10.79
CA ALA A 6 17.01 -7.22 -10.24
C ALA A 6 16.29 -8.48 -10.75
N VAL A 7 16.90 -9.20 -11.68
CA VAL A 7 16.38 -10.48 -12.17
C VAL A 7 16.82 -11.56 -11.20
N ASN A 8 15.88 -12.02 -10.37
CA ASN A 8 16.16 -12.97 -9.28
C ASN A 8 15.92 -14.42 -9.70
N LYS A 9 16.39 -15.35 -8.87
CA LYS A 9 16.31 -16.81 -9.05
C LYS A 9 17.13 -17.33 -10.23
N CYS A 10 18.27 -16.69 -10.52
CA CYS A 10 19.18 -17.14 -11.59
C CYS A 10 19.88 -18.47 -11.28
N ASP A 11 19.79 -18.97 -10.05
CA ASP A 11 20.25 -20.29 -9.61
C ASP A 11 19.42 -21.45 -10.15
N ARG A 12 18.21 -21.20 -10.65
CA ARG A 12 17.34 -22.25 -11.14
C ARG A 12 17.80 -22.80 -12.50
N PRO A 13 17.70 -24.12 -12.73
CA PRO A 13 18.13 -24.73 -14.01
C PRO A 13 17.30 -24.23 -15.21
N ASP A 14 16.10 -23.76 -14.99
CA ASP A 14 15.18 -23.20 -15.98
C ASP A 14 15.23 -21.66 -16.08
N ALA A 15 16.17 -21.04 -15.38
CA ALA A 15 16.31 -19.58 -15.40
C ALA A 15 16.75 -19.08 -16.79
N ASN A 16 16.05 -18.08 -17.29
CA ASN A 16 16.41 -17.39 -18.52
C ASN A 16 16.28 -15.86 -18.35
N PRO A 17 17.34 -15.21 -17.84
CA PRO A 17 17.35 -13.75 -17.62
C PRO A 17 17.05 -12.94 -18.89
N LEU A 18 17.58 -13.38 -20.04
CA LEU A 18 17.36 -12.69 -21.32
C LEU A 18 15.88 -12.62 -21.72
N LEU A 19 15.11 -13.67 -21.43
CA LEU A 19 13.69 -13.69 -21.71
C LEU A 19 12.92 -12.71 -20.82
N VAL A 20 13.37 -12.53 -19.58
CA VAL A 20 12.81 -11.53 -18.67
C VAL A 20 13.11 -10.12 -19.17
N GLU A 21 14.35 -9.85 -19.60
CA GLU A 21 14.74 -8.56 -20.15
C GLU A 21 13.95 -8.22 -21.44
N GLN A 22 13.73 -9.21 -22.31
CA GLN A 22 12.87 -9.04 -23.50
C GLN A 22 11.42 -8.73 -23.15
N ALA A 23 10.88 -9.39 -22.10
CA ALA A 23 9.53 -9.12 -21.62
C ALA A 23 9.39 -7.71 -21.04
N LEU A 24 10.43 -7.16 -20.42
CA LEU A 24 10.44 -5.79 -19.90
C LEU A 24 10.27 -4.74 -20.99
N LEU A 25 10.74 -5.01 -22.22
CA LEU A 25 10.52 -4.11 -23.37
C LEU A 25 9.04 -3.90 -23.68
N GLN A 26 8.19 -4.91 -23.44
CA GLN A 26 6.74 -4.79 -23.62
C GLN A 26 6.10 -3.81 -22.62
N HIS A 27 6.80 -3.54 -21.52
CA HIS A 27 6.40 -2.60 -20.48
C HIS A 27 7.17 -1.28 -20.54
N GLU A 28 7.79 -0.98 -21.70
CA GLU A 28 8.56 0.26 -21.92
C GLU A 28 9.79 0.39 -21.01
N VAL A 29 10.27 -0.72 -20.42
CA VAL A 29 11.49 -0.76 -19.62
C VAL A 29 12.63 -1.30 -20.47
N GLN A 30 13.49 -0.42 -20.93
CA GLN A 30 14.67 -0.76 -21.73
C GLN A 30 15.91 -0.81 -20.86
N VAL A 31 16.47 -2.00 -20.69
CA VAL A 31 17.68 -2.25 -19.88
C VAL A 31 18.97 -1.98 -20.66
N GLU A 32 20.09 -1.79 -19.95
CA GLU A 32 21.40 -1.49 -20.56
C GLU A 32 21.84 -2.52 -21.60
N SER A 33 21.62 -3.81 -21.32
CA SER A 33 21.91 -4.92 -22.26
C SER A 33 21.19 -4.79 -23.61
N MET A 34 20.10 -4.02 -23.65
CA MET A 34 19.29 -3.76 -24.84
C MET A 34 19.37 -2.29 -25.31
N GLY A 35 20.43 -1.56 -24.89
CA GLY A 35 20.70 -0.20 -25.32
C GLY A 35 19.90 0.88 -24.59
N GLY A 36 19.29 0.55 -23.45
CA GLY A 36 18.58 1.49 -22.57
C GLY A 36 19.46 2.07 -21.47
N GLU A 37 18.83 2.80 -20.56
CA GLU A 37 19.47 3.45 -19.41
C GLU A 37 19.20 2.73 -18.08
N VAL A 38 18.34 1.70 -18.08
CA VAL A 38 17.95 0.97 -16.86
C VAL A 38 18.99 -0.08 -16.55
N GLN A 39 19.63 0.04 -15.38
CA GLN A 39 20.58 -0.95 -14.89
C GLN A 39 19.90 -2.27 -14.56
N VAL A 40 20.56 -3.38 -14.89
CA VAL A 40 20.07 -4.73 -14.59
C VAL A 40 21.12 -5.53 -13.83
N ALA A 41 20.71 -6.20 -12.77
CA ALA A 41 21.52 -7.15 -12.03
C ALA A 41 20.87 -8.54 -12.07
N HIS A 42 21.64 -9.56 -12.47
CA HIS A 42 21.22 -10.95 -12.39
C HIS A 42 21.64 -11.49 -11.03
N ILE A 43 20.67 -11.91 -10.21
CA ILE A 43 20.93 -12.29 -8.83
C ILE A 43 20.35 -13.65 -8.47
N SER A 44 20.90 -14.25 -7.43
CA SER A 44 20.27 -15.31 -6.66
C SER A 44 20.25 -14.90 -5.20
N ALA A 45 19.09 -14.47 -4.71
CA ALA A 45 18.92 -14.14 -3.29
C ALA A 45 19.12 -15.37 -2.38
N LEU A 46 18.99 -16.60 -2.92
CA LEU A 46 19.21 -17.83 -2.18
C LEU A 46 20.71 -18.09 -1.94
N ASN A 47 21.53 -17.92 -2.98
CA ASN A 47 22.96 -18.22 -2.95
C ASN A 47 23.81 -16.98 -2.59
N GLY A 48 23.26 -15.78 -2.76
CA GLY A 48 23.97 -14.52 -2.65
C GLY A 48 24.68 -14.07 -3.92
N ASP A 49 24.57 -14.84 -5.03
CA ASP A 49 25.21 -14.50 -6.29
C ASP A 49 24.66 -13.20 -6.87
N GLY A 50 25.52 -12.31 -7.40
CA GLY A 50 25.16 -11.06 -8.03
C GLY A 50 24.65 -9.96 -7.07
N MET A 51 24.63 -10.21 -5.76
CA MET A 51 24.19 -9.21 -4.77
C MET A 51 25.10 -7.99 -4.72
N ASP A 52 26.41 -8.20 -4.87
CA ASP A 52 27.39 -7.11 -4.90
C ASP A 52 27.14 -6.19 -6.10
N THR A 53 26.86 -6.74 -7.28
CA THR A 53 26.50 -5.96 -8.48
C THR A 53 25.22 -5.15 -8.28
N LEU A 54 24.21 -5.70 -7.61
CA LEU A 54 22.98 -4.98 -7.28
C LEU A 54 23.27 -3.84 -6.31
N LEU A 55 24.08 -4.07 -5.29
CA LEU A 55 24.45 -3.03 -4.31
C LEU A 55 25.26 -1.91 -4.96
N GLU A 56 26.22 -2.23 -5.83
CA GLU A 56 26.98 -1.27 -6.61
C GLU A 56 26.06 -0.40 -7.51
N ALA A 57 25.09 -1.02 -8.17
CA ALA A 57 24.11 -0.31 -8.99
C ALA A 57 23.27 0.67 -8.16
N ILE A 58 22.84 0.26 -6.96
CA ILE A 58 22.07 1.12 -6.03
C ILE A 58 22.95 2.28 -5.53
N GLU A 59 24.22 2.00 -5.17
CA GLU A 59 25.15 3.01 -4.69
C GLU A 59 25.42 4.06 -5.77
N LEU A 60 25.75 3.64 -6.98
CA LEU A 60 25.98 4.51 -8.12
C LEU A 60 24.76 5.38 -8.43
N GLN A 61 23.56 4.78 -8.44
CA GLN A 61 22.32 5.51 -8.71
C GLN A 61 22.03 6.53 -7.59
N SER A 62 22.29 6.19 -6.34
CA SER A 62 22.09 7.09 -5.20
C SER A 62 23.07 8.30 -5.24
N GLU A 63 24.30 8.06 -5.68
CA GLU A 63 25.32 9.10 -5.83
C GLU A 63 24.96 10.08 -6.95
N VAL A 64 24.49 9.57 -8.10
CA VAL A 64 24.02 10.40 -9.23
C VAL A 64 22.82 11.27 -8.84
N LEU A 65 21.92 10.75 -8.00
CA LEU A 65 20.72 11.46 -7.56
C LEU A 65 20.99 12.52 -6.49
N ASP A 66 22.11 12.45 -5.79
CA ASP A 66 22.49 13.38 -4.68
C ASP A 66 21.32 13.67 -3.73
N LEU A 67 20.65 12.61 -3.25
CA LEU A 67 19.43 12.69 -2.44
C LEU A 67 19.74 13.31 -1.09
N LYS A 68 19.06 14.43 -0.79
CA LYS A 68 19.20 15.17 0.47
C LYS A 68 17.85 15.35 1.15
N ALA A 69 17.84 15.25 2.48
CA ALA A 69 16.67 15.55 3.28
C ALA A 69 17.07 16.41 4.49
N ASN A 70 16.17 17.31 4.88
CA ASN A 70 16.38 18.13 6.08
C ASN A 70 15.77 17.42 7.29
N PRO A 71 16.56 16.99 8.30
CA PRO A 71 16.04 16.37 9.51
C PRO A 71 15.43 17.38 10.50
N ASP A 72 15.79 18.67 10.42
CA ASP A 72 15.43 19.71 11.39
C ASP A 72 14.05 20.34 11.09
N THR A 73 13.14 19.57 10.52
CA THR A 73 11.77 19.99 10.24
C THR A 73 10.78 19.01 10.86
N ARG A 74 9.48 19.34 10.81
CA ARG A 74 8.42 18.39 11.15
C ARG A 74 8.46 17.20 10.20
N ALA A 75 8.25 16.01 10.75
CA ALA A 75 8.29 14.80 9.96
C ALA A 75 7.19 14.76 8.92
N SER A 76 7.56 14.34 7.72
CA SER A 76 6.64 13.94 6.66
C SER A 76 7.18 12.71 5.96
N GLY A 77 6.28 11.92 5.39
CA GLY A 77 6.61 10.66 4.75
C GLY A 77 5.40 10.00 4.10
N ALA A 78 5.52 8.73 3.83
CA ALA A 78 4.45 7.95 3.23
C ALA A 78 4.16 6.70 4.06
N VAL A 79 2.90 6.33 4.13
CA VAL A 79 2.46 5.06 4.71
C VAL A 79 2.80 3.94 3.73
N VAL A 80 3.61 2.99 4.17
CA VAL A 80 3.98 1.81 3.38
C VAL A 80 2.92 0.73 3.54
N GLU A 81 2.49 0.54 4.80
CA GLU A 81 1.51 -0.48 5.18
C GLU A 81 0.82 -0.09 6.47
N ALA A 82 -0.41 -0.53 6.66
CA ALA A 82 -1.11 -0.39 7.94
C ALA A 82 -1.93 -1.63 8.26
N LYS A 83 -1.94 -2.01 9.53
CA LYS A 83 -2.59 -3.22 10.03
C LYS A 83 -3.25 -2.98 11.39
N MET A 84 -4.23 -3.82 11.72
CA MET A 84 -4.85 -3.85 13.03
C MET A 84 -4.29 -5.02 13.84
N GLU A 85 -3.55 -4.75 14.90
CA GLU A 85 -2.95 -5.77 15.78
C GLU A 85 -3.73 -5.92 17.10
N LYS A 86 -3.94 -7.17 17.53
CA LYS A 86 -4.53 -7.42 18.84
C LYS A 86 -3.63 -6.88 19.96
N GLY A 87 -4.19 -6.02 20.82
CA GLY A 87 -3.48 -5.44 21.95
C GLY A 87 -2.65 -4.19 21.65
N ARG A 88 -2.22 -3.97 20.41
CA ARG A 88 -1.48 -2.76 19.98
C ARG A 88 -2.38 -1.75 19.25
N GLY A 89 -3.53 -2.19 18.74
CA GLY A 89 -4.46 -1.38 17.96
C GLY A 89 -3.99 -1.19 16.52
N SER A 90 -4.30 -0.04 15.93
CA SER A 90 -3.85 0.30 14.58
C SER A 90 -2.37 0.65 14.59
N VAL A 91 -1.59 -0.02 13.75
CA VAL A 91 -0.15 0.16 13.56
C VAL A 91 0.09 0.47 12.08
N ALA A 92 0.87 1.49 11.78
CA ALA A 92 1.28 1.81 10.43
C ALA A 92 2.81 1.80 10.30
N THR A 93 3.32 1.17 9.26
CA THR A 93 4.70 1.29 8.82
C THR A 93 4.81 2.53 7.93
N VAL A 94 5.62 3.48 8.36
CA VAL A 94 5.82 4.76 7.66
C VAL A 94 7.27 4.89 7.25
N LEU A 95 7.52 5.31 6.02
CA LEU A 95 8.84 5.73 5.58
C LEU A 95 8.96 7.24 5.75
N ILE A 96 9.82 7.68 6.66
CA ILE A 96 10.09 9.10 6.87
C ILE A 96 10.93 9.61 5.69
N GLN A 97 10.44 10.61 4.98
CA GLN A 97 11.12 11.22 3.84
C GLN A 97 11.79 12.53 4.22
N ARG A 98 11.23 13.25 5.20
CA ARG A 98 11.73 14.57 5.63
C ARG A 98 11.39 14.78 7.09
N GLY A 99 12.23 15.56 7.79
CA GLY A 99 12.05 15.90 9.19
C GLY A 99 12.36 14.74 10.13
N THR A 100 12.18 14.96 11.42
CA THR A 100 12.37 13.95 12.47
C THR A 100 11.05 13.70 13.19
N LEU A 101 10.63 12.45 13.26
CA LEU A 101 9.44 12.01 13.98
C LEU A 101 9.81 11.64 15.41
N ASN A 102 9.10 12.17 16.40
CA ASN A 102 9.33 11.89 17.80
C ASN A 102 8.12 11.23 18.46
N VAL A 103 8.37 10.47 19.51
CA VAL A 103 7.30 9.99 20.39
C VAL A 103 6.59 11.21 21.02
N GLY A 104 5.26 11.23 20.94
CA GLY A 104 4.43 12.34 21.40
C GLY A 104 3.96 13.27 20.29
N ASP A 105 4.56 13.23 19.10
CA ASP A 105 4.12 14.04 17.97
C ASP A 105 2.69 13.68 17.55
N VAL A 106 1.96 14.70 17.12
CA VAL A 106 0.61 14.54 16.55
C VAL A 106 0.71 14.53 15.03
N PHE A 107 0.04 13.62 14.38
CA PHE A 107 0.16 13.42 12.93
C PHE A 107 -1.17 13.12 12.26
N VAL A 108 -1.19 13.30 10.95
CA VAL A 108 -2.25 12.88 10.04
C VAL A 108 -1.66 11.89 9.04
N ALA A 109 -2.37 10.80 8.78
CA ALA A 109 -2.03 9.80 7.78
C ALA A 109 -3.28 9.52 6.92
N GLY A 110 -3.28 10.01 5.69
CA GLY A 110 -4.46 9.95 4.83
C GLY A 110 -5.68 10.63 5.45
N THR A 111 -6.72 9.85 5.70
CA THR A 111 -7.97 10.26 6.36
C THR A 111 -7.94 10.06 7.87
N GLU A 112 -6.89 9.45 8.40
CA GLU A 112 -6.74 9.12 9.80
C GLU A 112 -5.77 10.09 10.48
N TRP A 113 -5.87 10.19 11.81
CA TRP A 113 -4.95 10.97 12.62
C TRP A 113 -4.59 10.21 13.89
N GLY A 114 -3.57 10.67 14.57
CA GLY A 114 -3.15 10.05 15.81
C GLY A 114 -2.07 10.83 16.54
N LYS A 115 -1.65 10.26 17.66
CA LYS A 115 -0.52 10.73 18.45
C LYS A 115 0.47 9.59 18.64
N VAL A 116 1.72 9.82 18.30
CA VAL A 116 2.77 8.80 18.42
C VAL A 116 2.90 8.35 19.86
N ARG A 117 2.48 7.12 20.15
CA ARG A 117 2.62 6.48 21.47
C ARG A 117 3.93 5.75 21.59
N ALA A 118 4.35 5.08 20.51
CA ALA A 118 5.62 4.39 20.42
C ALA A 118 6.07 4.31 18.96
N LEU A 119 7.38 4.24 18.77
CA LEU A 119 8.04 4.00 17.49
C LEU A 119 8.83 2.70 17.62
N VAL A 120 8.71 1.82 16.62
CA VAL A 120 9.42 0.54 16.57
C VAL A 120 10.18 0.45 15.26
N ASN A 121 11.47 0.20 15.31
CA ASN A 121 12.32 0.07 14.14
C ASN A 121 12.15 -1.31 13.46
N ASP A 122 12.83 -1.51 12.34
CA ASP A 122 12.87 -2.75 11.56
C ASP A 122 13.40 -3.98 12.33
N GLN A 123 14.13 -3.74 13.42
CA GLN A 123 14.64 -4.79 14.33
C GLN A 123 13.68 -5.10 15.49
N GLY A 124 12.50 -4.48 15.53
CA GLY A 124 11.53 -4.66 16.61
C GLY A 124 11.88 -3.91 17.91
N GLN A 125 12.84 -3.00 17.88
CA GLN A 125 13.25 -2.22 19.06
C GLN A 125 12.49 -0.90 19.12
N GLN A 126 12.08 -0.52 20.34
CA GLN A 126 11.48 0.79 20.56
C GLN A 126 12.54 1.89 20.50
N VAL A 127 12.26 2.92 19.70
CA VAL A 127 13.09 4.09 19.52
C VAL A 127 12.34 5.36 19.91
N LYS A 128 13.06 6.43 20.25
CA LYS A 128 12.44 7.70 20.65
C LYS A 128 12.18 8.62 19.46
N GLN A 129 12.93 8.45 18.39
CA GLN A 129 12.85 9.28 17.19
C GLN A 129 13.19 8.47 15.94
N ALA A 130 12.67 8.93 14.80
CA ALA A 130 12.99 8.40 13.46
C ALA A 130 13.37 9.56 12.53
N THR A 131 14.51 9.43 11.86
CA THR A 131 15.07 10.42 10.93
C THR A 131 14.68 10.10 9.48
N PRO A 132 14.97 10.97 8.49
CA PRO A 132 14.72 10.67 7.08
C PRO A 132 15.35 9.35 6.61
N ALA A 133 14.71 8.71 5.63
CA ALA A 133 15.03 7.40 5.08
C ALA A 133 14.90 6.23 6.06
N THR A 134 14.26 6.44 7.23
CA THR A 134 14.03 5.39 8.22
C THR A 134 12.62 4.82 8.07
N PRO A 135 12.45 3.51 7.80
CA PRO A 135 11.17 2.84 7.95
C PRO A 135 10.87 2.63 9.43
N ILE A 136 9.68 2.98 9.86
CA ILE A 136 9.30 2.93 11.29
C ILE A 136 7.85 2.50 11.46
N GLU A 137 7.59 1.56 12.37
CA GLU A 137 6.23 1.28 12.84
C GLU A 137 5.79 2.35 13.84
N VAL A 138 4.68 2.99 13.53
CA VAL A 138 4.05 4.03 14.36
C VAL A 138 2.82 3.46 15.04
N LEU A 139 2.80 3.55 16.37
CA LEU A 139 1.65 3.19 17.19
C LEU A 139 0.93 4.45 17.66
N GLY A 140 -0.40 4.40 17.73
CA GLY A 140 -1.20 5.51 18.27
C GLY A 140 -2.15 6.15 17.26
N LEU A 141 -2.42 5.47 16.14
CA LEU A 141 -3.44 5.85 15.18
C LEU A 141 -4.85 5.58 15.74
N ASN A 142 -5.81 6.40 15.32
CA ASN A 142 -7.23 6.21 15.64
C ASN A 142 -7.95 5.29 14.65
N GLY A 143 -7.41 5.13 13.45
CA GLY A 143 -7.91 4.24 12.40
C GLY A 143 -6.76 3.67 11.58
N THR A 144 -7.06 2.94 10.52
CA THR A 144 -6.07 2.29 9.66
C THR A 144 -5.96 3.06 8.34
N PRO A 145 -4.88 3.83 8.13
CA PRO A 145 -4.65 4.53 6.87
C PRO A 145 -4.41 3.55 5.72
N VAL A 146 -4.48 4.03 4.51
CA VAL A 146 -4.22 3.25 3.30
C VAL A 146 -2.73 3.33 2.93
N ALA A 147 -2.18 2.25 2.35
CA ALA A 147 -0.83 2.27 1.79
C ALA A 147 -0.73 3.33 0.69
N GLY A 148 0.36 4.11 0.71
CA GLY A 148 0.54 5.26 -0.18
C GLY A 148 0.01 6.59 0.37
N ASP A 149 -0.74 6.57 1.48
CA ASP A 149 -1.20 7.79 2.12
C ASP A 149 -0.02 8.65 2.60
N GLU A 150 -0.20 9.96 2.48
CA GLU A 150 0.74 10.93 3.01
C GLU A 150 0.66 10.97 4.54
N PHE A 151 1.83 10.89 5.19
CA PHE A 151 2.03 11.04 6.63
C PHE A 151 2.65 12.40 6.93
N ILE A 152 2.01 13.21 7.79
CA ILE A 152 2.50 14.55 8.15
C ILE A 152 2.30 14.82 9.63
N VAL A 153 3.36 15.28 10.31
CA VAL A 153 3.29 15.81 11.68
C VAL A 153 2.70 17.22 11.67
N VAL A 154 1.71 17.45 12.52
CA VAL A 154 0.98 18.71 12.67
C VAL A 154 1.18 19.31 14.07
N GLU A 155 0.78 20.58 14.22
CA GLU A 155 1.05 21.35 15.46
C GLU A 155 0.21 20.93 16.66
N SER A 156 -0.99 20.43 16.42
CA SER A 156 -1.95 20.14 17.48
C SER A 156 -2.97 19.06 17.08
N GLU A 157 -3.55 18.42 18.09
CA GLU A 157 -4.63 17.44 17.87
C GLU A 157 -5.88 18.07 17.23
N ALA A 158 -6.16 19.32 17.54
CA ALA A 158 -7.27 20.06 16.90
C ALA A 158 -7.04 20.18 15.39
N ARG A 159 -5.84 20.55 14.98
CA ARG A 159 -5.46 20.65 13.57
C ARG A 159 -5.47 19.30 12.88
N ALA A 160 -5.00 18.25 13.54
CA ALA A 160 -5.03 16.89 13.00
C ALA A 160 -6.47 16.44 12.72
N ARG A 161 -7.36 16.66 13.68
CA ARG A 161 -8.77 16.31 13.54
C ARG A 161 -9.45 17.08 12.40
N GLU A 162 -9.25 18.38 12.32
CA GLU A 162 -9.79 19.22 11.24
C GLU A 162 -9.39 18.72 9.85
N VAL A 163 -8.08 18.41 9.67
CA VAL A 163 -7.56 17.89 8.40
C VAL A 163 -8.14 16.51 8.07
N ALA A 164 -8.20 15.62 9.06
CA ALA A 164 -8.75 14.28 8.88
C ALA A 164 -10.24 14.32 8.52
N GLU A 165 -11.05 15.11 9.24
CA GLU A 165 -12.48 15.30 8.96
C GLU A 165 -12.72 15.87 7.55
N PHE A 166 -11.94 16.87 7.15
CA PHE A 166 -12.01 17.42 5.79
C PHE A 166 -11.70 16.37 4.71
N ARG A 167 -10.62 15.60 4.90
CA ARG A 167 -10.23 14.52 3.97
C ARG A 167 -11.28 13.40 3.92
N GLN A 168 -11.86 13.02 5.07
CA GLN A 168 -12.95 12.05 5.15
C GLN A 168 -14.22 12.53 4.44
N ALA A 169 -14.61 13.79 4.64
CA ALA A 169 -15.76 14.38 3.95
C ALA A 169 -15.57 14.36 2.43
N LYS A 170 -14.39 14.77 1.95
CA LYS A 170 -14.05 14.76 0.53
C LYS A 170 -14.04 13.34 -0.06
N ALA A 171 -13.51 12.35 0.66
CA ALA A 171 -13.52 10.96 0.25
C ALA A 171 -14.95 10.40 0.15
N LYS A 172 -15.81 10.72 1.11
CA LYS A 172 -17.24 10.35 1.09
C LYS A 172 -17.98 10.99 -0.09
N GLU A 173 -17.72 12.25 -0.38
CA GLU A 173 -18.32 12.95 -1.52
C GLU A 173 -17.90 12.29 -2.85
N ALA A 174 -16.60 12.01 -3.02
CA ALA A 174 -16.08 11.30 -4.20
C ALA A 174 -16.72 9.92 -4.37
N ALA A 175 -16.83 9.14 -3.28
CA ALA A 175 -17.47 7.83 -3.29
C ALA A 175 -18.97 7.93 -3.65
N SER A 176 -19.69 8.95 -3.16
CA SER A 176 -21.10 9.17 -3.47
C SER A 176 -21.34 9.57 -4.93
N LEU A 177 -20.40 10.30 -5.53
CA LEU A 177 -20.46 10.66 -6.95
C LEU A 177 -20.20 9.43 -7.84
N ALA A 178 -19.24 8.59 -7.46
CA ALA A 178 -18.95 7.33 -8.15
C ALA A 178 -20.15 6.36 -8.09
N SER A 179 -20.86 6.30 -6.95
CA SER A 179 -22.04 5.43 -6.80
C SER A 179 -23.26 5.91 -7.61
N LYS A 180 -23.40 7.21 -7.88
CA LYS A 180 -24.47 7.74 -8.76
C LYS A 180 -24.28 7.32 -10.23
N GLY A 181 -23.04 7.30 -10.71
CA GLY A 181 -22.72 6.74 -12.04
C GLY A 181 -22.98 5.23 -12.14
N SER A 182 -22.83 4.51 -11.02
CA SER A 182 -23.15 3.07 -10.92
C SER A 182 -24.69 2.82 -10.99
N LEU A 183 -25.54 3.71 -10.51
CA LEU A 183 -26.99 3.55 -10.60
C LEU A 183 -27.48 3.63 -12.06
N GLU A 184 -26.91 4.51 -12.87
CA GLU A 184 -27.24 4.57 -14.32
C GLU A 184 -26.74 3.32 -15.06
N SER A 185 -25.58 2.79 -14.69
CA SER A 185 -25.08 1.52 -15.23
C SER A 185 -25.88 0.31 -14.74
N MET A 186 -26.39 0.32 -13.50
CA MET A 186 -27.33 -0.71 -13.02
C MET A 186 -28.66 -0.70 -13.79
N PHE A 187 -29.19 0.47 -14.11
CA PHE A 187 -30.40 0.55 -14.94
C PHE A 187 -30.17 0.09 -16.38
N SER A 188 -28.98 0.25 -16.93
CA SER A 188 -28.62 -0.30 -18.23
C SER A 188 -28.41 -1.82 -18.18
N ALA A 189 -27.79 -2.33 -17.10
CA ALA A 189 -27.59 -3.76 -16.89
C ALA A 189 -28.90 -4.54 -16.67
N LEU A 190 -29.89 -3.91 -16.01
CA LEU A 190 -31.25 -4.47 -15.87
C LEU A 190 -31.98 -4.61 -17.21
N LYS A 191 -31.54 -3.89 -18.26
CA LYS A 191 -32.09 -4.00 -19.63
C LYS A 191 -31.42 -5.10 -20.49
N GLU A 192 -30.24 -5.56 -20.11
CA GLU A 192 -29.42 -6.49 -20.93
C GLU A 192 -29.41 -7.95 -20.48
N GLY A 193 -30.27 -8.36 -19.50
CA GLY A 193 -30.35 -9.73 -19.02
C GLY A 193 -29.36 -10.03 -17.87
N SER A 194 -29.90 -10.49 -16.78
CA SER A 194 -29.22 -10.64 -15.48
C SER A 194 -28.05 -11.62 -15.51
N ALA A 195 -26.82 -11.12 -15.48
CA ALA A 195 -25.72 -11.88 -14.92
C ALA A 195 -26.04 -12.18 -13.44
N GLU A 196 -25.80 -13.40 -12.97
CA GLU A 196 -25.90 -13.71 -11.55
C GLU A 196 -24.82 -12.95 -10.79
N GLU A 197 -25.20 -12.25 -9.72
CA GLU A 197 -24.25 -11.53 -8.85
C GLU A 197 -23.82 -12.45 -7.71
N LEU A 198 -22.50 -12.56 -7.50
CA LEU A 198 -21.91 -13.20 -6.34
C LEU A 198 -21.51 -12.12 -5.31
N PRO A 199 -22.35 -11.84 -4.29
CA PRO A 199 -22.02 -10.85 -3.28
C PRO A 199 -20.98 -11.38 -2.32
N ILE A 200 -19.91 -10.58 -2.06
CA ILE A 200 -18.79 -10.96 -1.19
C ILE A 200 -18.47 -9.85 -0.20
N VAL A 201 -18.17 -10.23 1.04
CA VAL A 201 -17.57 -9.40 2.08
C VAL A 201 -16.13 -9.87 2.29
N ILE A 202 -15.14 -8.97 2.16
CA ILE A 202 -13.72 -9.31 2.22
C ILE A 202 -13.09 -8.69 3.46
N LYS A 203 -12.37 -9.50 4.24
CA LYS A 203 -11.56 -9.07 5.38
C LYS A 203 -10.14 -9.61 5.24
N GLY A 204 -9.16 -8.73 5.33
CA GLY A 204 -7.75 -9.08 5.31
C GLY A 204 -6.99 -8.53 6.51
N ASP A 205 -5.78 -9.00 6.69
CA ASP A 205 -4.86 -8.52 7.74
C ASP A 205 -4.30 -7.14 7.40
N VAL A 206 -4.07 -6.88 6.10
CA VAL A 206 -3.55 -5.63 5.55
C VAL A 206 -4.34 -5.21 4.31
N HIS A 207 -4.29 -3.92 3.97
CA HIS A 207 -4.96 -3.38 2.78
C HIS A 207 -4.49 -4.05 1.48
N GLY A 208 -3.18 -4.29 1.33
CA GLY A 208 -2.62 -4.93 0.14
C GLY A 208 -3.15 -6.34 -0.12
N SER A 209 -3.39 -7.14 0.94
CA SER A 209 -4.02 -8.46 0.82
C SER A 209 -5.46 -8.34 0.30
N VAL A 210 -6.23 -7.39 0.84
CA VAL A 210 -7.61 -7.12 0.41
C VAL A 210 -7.66 -6.71 -1.06
N GLU A 211 -6.83 -5.79 -1.49
CA GLU A 211 -6.74 -5.34 -2.88
C GLU A 211 -6.35 -6.46 -3.85
N ALA A 212 -5.38 -7.29 -3.47
CA ALA A 212 -4.95 -8.43 -4.27
C ALA A 212 -6.08 -9.46 -4.46
N ILE A 213 -6.84 -9.75 -3.41
CA ILE A 213 -8.02 -10.64 -3.47
C ILE A 213 -9.07 -10.04 -4.40
N ILE A 214 -9.41 -8.75 -4.23
CA ILE A 214 -10.40 -8.06 -5.08
C ILE A 214 -9.97 -8.09 -6.54
N GLY A 215 -8.73 -7.72 -6.83
CA GLY A 215 -8.20 -7.72 -8.20
C GLY A 215 -8.21 -9.11 -8.85
N THR A 216 -8.00 -10.15 -8.07
CA THR A 216 -8.08 -11.54 -8.54
C THR A 216 -9.54 -11.96 -8.79
N LEU A 217 -10.44 -11.64 -7.87
CA LEU A 217 -11.86 -11.96 -7.99
C LEU A 217 -12.51 -11.22 -9.18
N GLN A 218 -12.15 -9.97 -9.41
CA GLN A 218 -12.62 -9.20 -10.56
C GLN A 218 -12.18 -9.81 -11.89
N LYS A 219 -10.95 -10.34 -11.97
CA LYS A 219 -10.46 -11.06 -13.17
C LYS A 219 -11.16 -12.39 -13.41
N LEU A 220 -11.70 -13.02 -12.36
CA LEU A 220 -12.46 -14.25 -12.45
C LEU A 220 -13.94 -14.02 -12.81
N SER A 221 -14.41 -12.77 -12.77
CA SER A 221 -15.77 -12.43 -13.18
C SER A 221 -15.97 -12.73 -14.68
N THR A 222 -17.10 -13.33 -15.00
CA THR A 222 -17.53 -13.66 -16.37
C THR A 222 -18.79 -12.87 -16.72
N ASP A 223 -19.24 -12.97 -17.97
CA ASP A 223 -20.50 -12.36 -18.41
C ASP A 223 -21.74 -13.00 -17.75
N GLU A 224 -21.60 -14.26 -17.27
CA GLU A 224 -22.67 -15.00 -16.60
C GLU A 224 -22.71 -14.75 -15.09
N VAL A 225 -21.52 -14.60 -14.44
CA VAL A 225 -21.40 -14.40 -12.99
C VAL A 225 -20.47 -13.23 -12.71
N LYS A 226 -20.98 -12.20 -12.06
CA LYS A 226 -20.20 -11.01 -11.66
C LYS A 226 -19.97 -11.00 -10.15
N VAL A 227 -18.71 -10.80 -9.75
CA VAL A 227 -18.37 -10.62 -8.35
C VAL A 227 -18.73 -9.20 -7.92
N ASN A 228 -19.58 -9.10 -6.88
CA ASN A 228 -19.98 -7.83 -6.27
C ASN A 228 -19.41 -7.72 -4.86
N VAL A 229 -18.38 -6.90 -4.65
CA VAL A 229 -17.77 -6.67 -3.34
C VAL A 229 -18.62 -5.67 -2.57
N LEU A 230 -19.42 -6.16 -1.61
CA LEU A 230 -20.33 -5.33 -0.81
C LEU A 230 -19.60 -4.54 0.27
N HIS A 231 -18.57 -5.15 0.88
CA HIS A 231 -17.77 -4.52 1.92
C HIS A 231 -16.36 -5.09 1.90
N GLN A 232 -15.40 -4.22 2.16
CA GLN A 232 -14.00 -4.57 2.33
C GLN A 232 -13.43 -3.89 3.58
N GLY A 233 -12.50 -4.54 4.26
CA GLY A 233 -11.88 -3.95 5.43
C GLY A 233 -10.67 -4.72 5.94
N VAL A 234 -9.91 -4.06 6.80
CA VAL A 234 -8.72 -4.61 7.45
C VAL A 234 -9.07 -5.03 8.88
N GLY A 235 -8.53 -6.16 9.31
CA GLY A 235 -8.70 -6.71 10.65
C GLY A 235 -9.61 -7.92 10.70
N GLY A 236 -9.99 -8.35 11.91
CA GLY A 236 -10.83 -9.53 12.12
C GLY A 236 -12.28 -9.32 11.66
N ILE A 237 -12.94 -10.43 11.36
CA ILE A 237 -14.37 -10.44 11.06
C ILE A 237 -15.17 -10.00 12.29
N THR A 238 -16.04 -9.01 12.13
CA THR A 238 -16.88 -8.45 13.19
C THR A 238 -18.32 -8.94 13.09
N GLU A 239 -19.09 -8.74 14.15
CA GLU A 239 -20.53 -9.07 14.16
C GLU A 239 -21.29 -8.26 13.08
N SER A 240 -20.87 -7.03 12.82
CA SER A 240 -21.46 -6.20 11.77
C SER A 240 -21.21 -6.79 10.37
N ASP A 241 -20.03 -7.35 10.13
CA ASP A 241 -19.70 -8.00 8.86
C ASP A 241 -20.58 -9.24 8.63
N ILE A 242 -20.77 -10.05 9.66
CA ILE A 242 -21.65 -11.23 9.61
C ILE A 242 -23.11 -10.83 9.42
N THR A 243 -23.54 -9.75 10.07
CA THR A 243 -24.92 -9.25 9.92
C THR A 243 -25.17 -8.76 8.49
N LEU A 244 -24.22 -8.02 7.92
CA LEU A 244 -24.26 -7.58 6.53
C LEU A 244 -24.28 -8.76 5.56
N ALA A 245 -23.37 -9.72 5.74
CA ALA A 245 -23.28 -10.90 4.89
C ALA A 245 -24.57 -11.72 4.93
N ARG A 246 -25.14 -11.90 6.12
CA ARG A 246 -26.43 -12.61 6.29
C ARG A 246 -27.59 -11.87 5.59
N ALA A 247 -27.67 -10.55 5.74
CA ALA A 247 -28.73 -9.74 5.14
C ALA A 247 -28.67 -9.73 3.61
N SER A 248 -27.45 -9.79 3.06
CA SER A 248 -27.19 -9.74 1.61
C SER A 248 -26.93 -11.10 0.98
N GLN A 249 -27.03 -12.19 1.75
CA GLN A 249 -26.64 -13.56 1.32
C GLN A 249 -25.22 -13.62 0.76
N ALA A 250 -24.31 -12.79 1.28
CA ALA A 250 -22.95 -12.67 0.82
C ALA A 250 -22.04 -13.72 1.48
N MET A 251 -21.03 -14.14 0.71
CA MET A 251 -19.92 -14.94 1.22
C MET A 251 -18.95 -14.04 1.98
N VAL A 252 -18.40 -14.51 3.10
CA VAL A 252 -17.33 -13.83 3.84
C VAL A 252 -16.00 -14.52 3.58
N VAL A 253 -15.02 -13.79 3.12
CA VAL A 253 -13.68 -14.26 2.76
C VAL A 253 -12.61 -13.48 3.53
#